data_b564614b17ed817c2a4108541dbc2a39
#
_entry.id   b564614b17ed817c2a4108541dbc2a39
#
_cell.length_a   1.000
_cell.length_b   1.000
_cell.length_c   1.000
_cell.angle_alpha   90.00
_cell.angle_beta   90.00
_cell.angle_gamma   90.00
#
_symmetry.space_group_name_H-M   'P 1'
#
loop_
_entity.id
_entity.type
_entity.pdbx_description
1 polymer ?
#
loop_
_entity_poly.entity_id
_entity_poly.type
_entity_poly.pdbx_seq_one_letter_code
_entity_poly.pdbx_strand_id
1 'polypeptide(L)'
;TQGRDKTQAITEFITYAYEELASQGLFVSADVFGTIIGSQEDAASVGQDYGAMAEHLDYLCPMIYPSHYAPGNFGIEHPDTQPYDTVYQALRGSKDVLAARAGDAPQAVVRPWLQDFTASYLDTYIEYGDEQVRQQIQAVYDVGYDEWILWDAGVSYHYGGLLDPEAAAQEEAQIAGEREAARRALEEAE
;
A
#
# COMPACT_ATOMS: atom_id res chain seq x y z
N THR A 1 3.84 29.46 8.21
CA THR A 1 4.90 28.47 7.81
C THR A 1 6.25 29.12 7.46
N GLN A 2 6.70 30.21 8.06
CA GLN A 2 8.06 30.81 8.03
C GLN A 2 9.08 30.26 6.97
N GLY A 3 8.63 29.93 5.74
CA GLY A 3 9.50 29.47 4.66
C GLY A 3 9.98 28.02 4.73
N ARG A 4 9.46 27.18 5.66
CA ARG A 4 9.76 25.76 5.68
C ARG A 4 8.96 25.03 4.59
N ASP A 5 9.59 24.12 3.88
CA ASP A 5 8.93 23.16 3.00
C ASP A 5 8.05 22.22 3.82
N LYS A 6 6.86 21.91 3.31
CA LYS A 6 5.89 21.02 3.98
C LYS A 6 6.47 19.60 4.16
N THR A 7 7.09 19.10 3.14
CA THR A 7 7.67 17.75 3.11
C THR A 7 8.75 17.60 4.17
N GLN A 8 9.65 18.59 4.24
CA GLN A 8 10.66 18.62 5.28
C GLN A 8 10.05 18.66 6.68
N ALA A 9 9.03 19.51 6.90
CA ALA A 9 8.40 19.65 8.21
C ALA A 9 7.69 18.35 8.66
N ILE A 10 7.04 17.64 7.73
CA ILE A 10 6.38 16.37 8.04
C ILE A 10 7.40 15.26 8.28
N THR A 11 8.46 15.17 7.47
CA THR A 11 9.52 14.19 7.67
C THR A 11 10.23 14.41 9.02
N GLU A 12 10.57 15.65 9.38
CA GLU A 12 11.15 16.00 10.70
C GLU A 12 10.21 15.57 11.84
N PHE A 13 8.90 15.80 11.69
CA PHE A 13 7.92 15.37 12.70
C PHE A 13 7.85 13.86 12.84
N ILE A 14 7.80 13.13 11.73
CA ILE A 14 7.77 11.66 11.73
C ILE A 14 9.03 11.09 12.37
N THR A 15 10.21 11.61 12.01
CA THR A 15 11.47 11.20 12.60
C THR A 15 11.48 11.41 14.11
N TYR A 16 11.07 12.59 14.57
CA TYR A 16 10.98 12.89 16.00
C TYR A 16 9.99 11.98 16.74
N ALA A 17 8.79 11.77 16.15
CA ALA A 17 7.80 10.90 16.74
C ALA A 17 8.29 9.44 16.84
N TYR A 18 8.98 8.97 15.80
CA TYR A 18 9.57 7.64 15.80
C TYR A 18 10.62 7.48 16.90
N GLU A 19 11.57 8.41 17.01
CA GLU A 19 12.63 8.37 18.03
C GLU A 19 12.05 8.34 19.46
N GLU A 20 11.06 9.18 19.74
CA GLU A 20 10.41 9.26 21.06
C GLU A 20 9.62 7.98 21.40
N LEU A 21 8.84 7.46 20.45
CA LEU A 21 7.94 6.34 20.70
C LEU A 21 8.66 4.99 20.64
N ALA A 22 9.56 4.79 19.69
CA ALA A 22 10.37 3.57 19.58
C ALA A 22 11.26 3.37 20.82
N SER A 23 11.76 4.46 21.42
CA SER A 23 12.52 4.40 22.67
C SER A 23 11.72 3.79 23.83
N GLN A 24 10.38 3.81 23.73
CA GLN A 24 9.46 3.22 24.72
C GLN A 24 8.99 1.82 24.32
N GLY A 25 9.52 1.24 23.24
CA GLY A 25 9.16 -0.08 22.74
C GLY A 25 7.83 -0.10 21.97
N LEU A 26 7.38 1.04 21.45
CA LEU A 26 6.16 1.15 20.64
C LEU A 26 6.50 1.07 19.17
N PHE A 27 5.65 0.41 18.39
CA PHE A 27 5.68 0.48 16.93
C PHE A 27 4.99 1.75 16.45
N VAL A 28 5.57 2.38 15.42
CA VAL A 28 5.06 3.63 14.86
C VAL A 28 4.62 3.39 13.41
N SER A 29 3.38 3.76 13.11
CA SER A 29 2.82 3.70 11.77
C SER A 29 2.31 5.06 11.31
N ALA A 30 2.30 5.27 10.00
CA ALA A 30 1.66 6.44 9.42
C ALA A 30 0.81 6.07 8.20
N ASP A 31 -0.39 6.64 8.15
CA ASP A 31 -1.25 6.60 6.98
C ASP A 31 -0.84 7.68 5.99
N VAL A 32 -0.76 7.32 4.72
CA VAL A 32 -0.39 8.24 3.64
C VAL A 32 -1.35 8.09 2.47
N PHE A 33 -1.49 9.14 1.66
CA PHE A 33 -2.26 9.03 0.44
C PHE A 33 -1.58 8.08 -0.56
N GLY A 34 -2.35 7.16 -1.15
CA GLY A 34 -1.81 6.21 -2.14
C GLY A 34 -1.29 6.88 -3.41
N THR A 35 -1.89 8.00 -3.82
CA THR A 35 -1.51 8.74 -5.03
C THR A 35 -0.10 9.34 -4.96
N ILE A 36 0.43 9.61 -3.78
CA ILE A 36 1.79 10.17 -3.61
C ILE A 36 2.90 9.23 -4.07
N ILE A 37 2.61 7.93 -4.18
CA ILE A 37 3.57 6.92 -4.65
C ILE A 37 4.02 7.24 -6.07
N GLY A 38 3.08 7.60 -6.96
CA GLY A 38 3.34 7.87 -8.37
C GLY A 38 3.32 9.34 -8.77
N SER A 39 2.84 10.24 -7.89
CA SER A 39 2.65 11.66 -8.19
C SER A 39 3.47 12.55 -7.25
N GLN A 40 4.52 13.16 -7.78
CA GLN A 40 5.31 14.15 -7.04
C GLN A 40 4.50 15.43 -6.74
N GLU A 41 3.53 15.76 -7.59
CA GLU A 41 2.64 16.92 -7.37
C GLU A 41 1.74 16.67 -6.16
N ASP A 42 1.12 15.49 -6.06
CA ASP A 42 0.31 15.11 -4.90
C ASP A 42 1.18 15.05 -3.63
N ALA A 43 2.35 14.43 -3.71
CA ALA A 43 3.31 14.36 -2.61
C ALA A 43 3.66 15.76 -2.08
N ALA A 44 4.00 16.70 -2.96
CA ALA A 44 4.31 18.07 -2.58
C ALA A 44 3.09 18.82 -2.03
N SER A 45 1.88 18.58 -2.58
CA SER A 45 0.65 19.24 -2.15
C SER A 45 0.28 18.91 -0.72
N VAL A 46 0.46 17.66 -0.30
CA VAL A 46 0.18 17.19 1.08
C VAL A 46 1.42 17.19 1.97
N GLY A 47 2.61 17.32 1.41
CA GLY A 47 3.88 17.31 2.14
C GLY A 47 4.31 15.91 2.59
N GLN A 48 3.90 14.87 1.90
CA GLN A 48 4.26 13.48 2.19
C GLN A 48 5.25 12.97 1.14
N ASP A 49 6.49 12.67 1.53
CA ASP A 49 7.46 11.94 0.70
C ASP A 49 7.42 10.46 1.11
N TYR A 50 6.87 9.63 0.25
CA TYR A 50 6.63 8.21 0.51
C TYR A 50 7.92 7.47 0.93
N GLY A 51 8.99 7.67 0.16
CA GLY A 51 10.26 7.00 0.44
C GLY A 51 10.96 7.53 1.69
N ALA A 52 10.96 8.86 1.90
CA ALA A 52 11.56 9.44 3.09
C ALA A 52 10.82 9.03 4.38
N MET A 53 9.49 8.95 4.34
CA MET A 53 8.71 8.48 5.49
C MET A 53 8.98 7.02 5.81
N ALA A 54 9.19 6.16 4.81
CA ALA A 54 9.49 4.75 5.01
C ALA A 54 10.81 4.49 5.77
N GLU A 55 11.74 5.43 5.76
CA GLU A 55 13.02 5.33 6.47
C GLU A 55 12.88 5.57 7.99
N HIS A 56 11.73 6.10 8.44
CA HIS A 56 11.51 6.56 9.81
C HIS A 56 10.22 6.01 10.45
N LEU A 57 9.75 4.86 10.00
CA LEU A 57 8.53 4.21 10.49
C LEU A 57 8.73 2.71 10.58
N ASP A 58 7.96 2.04 11.46
CA ASP A 58 7.83 0.58 11.43
C ASP A 58 6.86 0.14 10.34
N TYR A 59 5.76 0.88 10.17
CA TYR A 59 4.73 0.60 9.17
C TYR A 59 4.37 1.84 8.37
N LEU A 60 4.30 1.70 7.05
CA LEU A 60 3.80 2.71 6.14
C LEU A 60 2.51 2.19 5.49
N CYS A 61 1.40 2.90 5.73
CA CYS A 61 0.07 2.44 5.37
C CYS A 61 -0.54 3.32 4.27
N PRO A 62 -0.23 3.09 2.98
CA PRO A 62 -0.81 3.86 1.90
C PRO A 62 -2.29 3.53 1.72
N MET A 63 -3.13 4.56 1.61
CA MET A 63 -4.56 4.44 1.32
C MET A 63 -4.74 4.19 -0.18
N ILE A 64 -4.80 2.92 -0.58
CA ILE A 64 -4.93 2.50 -1.97
C ILE A 64 -6.39 2.13 -2.23
N TYR A 65 -7.20 3.16 -2.46
CA TYR A 65 -8.60 2.98 -2.82
C TYR A 65 -8.76 3.21 -4.32
N PRO A 66 -9.17 2.19 -5.11
CA PRO A 66 -9.35 2.34 -6.55
C PRO A 66 -10.19 3.55 -6.95
N SER A 67 -11.23 3.88 -6.17
CA SER A 67 -12.09 5.05 -6.38
C SER A 67 -11.37 6.41 -6.24
N HIS A 68 -10.19 6.46 -5.64
CA HIS A 68 -9.42 7.69 -5.43
C HIS A 68 -8.41 7.99 -6.55
N TYR A 69 -8.29 7.09 -7.52
CA TYR A 69 -7.44 7.32 -8.69
C TYR A 69 -8.27 7.88 -9.85
N ALA A 70 -7.76 8.93 -10.47
CA ALA A 70 -8.44 9.56 -11.60
C ALA A 70 -8.48 8.64 -12.83
N PRO A 71 -9.47 8.81 -13.72
CA PRO A 71 -9.51 8.10 -14.99
C PRO A 71 -8.19 8.24 -15.76
N GLY A 72 -7.69 7.12 -16.29
CA GLY A 72 -6.42 7.06 -17.02
C GLY A 72 -5.19 6.80 -16.14
N ASN A 73 -5.28 6.84 -14.80
CA ASN A 73 -4.17 6.43 -13.94
C ASN A 73 -3.77 4.98 -14.25
N PHE A 74 -2.48 4.72 -14.29
CA PHE A 74 -1.89 3.41 -14.64
C PHE A 74 -2.28 2.90 -16.02
N GLY A 75 -2.84 3.75 -16.92
CA GLY A 75 -3.43 3.34 -18.18
C GLY A 75 -4.81 2.69 -18.07
N ILE A 76 -5.43 2.74 -16.89
CA ILE A 76 -6.76 2.20 -16.60
C ILE A 76 -7.79 3.31 -16.77
N GLU A 77 -8.76 3.10 -17.67
CA GLU A 77 -9.76 4.13 -17.99
C GLU A 77 -10.62 4.50 -16.78
N HIS A 78 -11.06 3.49 -16.02
CA HIS A 78 -11.86 3.65 -14.79
C HIS A 78 -11.28 2.79 -13.66
N PRO A 79 -10.34 3.30 -12.85
CA PRO A 79 -9.66 2.53 -11.82
C PRO A 79 -10.58 1.81 -10.83
N ASP A 80 -11.70 2.42 -10.42
CA ASP A 80 -12.68 1.82 -9.50
C ASP A 80 -13.28 0.52 -10.06
N THR A 81 -13.36 0.36 -11.38
CA THR A 81 -13.90 -0.83 -12.02
C THR A 81 -12.90 -1.98 -12.18
N GLN A 82 -11.62 -1.73 -11.87
CA GLN A 82 -10.53 -2.70 -12.00
C GLN A 82 -9.69 -2.72 -10.71
N PRO A 83 -10.27 -3.23 -9.59
CA PRO A 83 -9.64 -3.15 -8.28
C PRO A 83 -8.31 -3.89 -8.19
N TYR A 84 -8.20 -5.09 -8.77
CA TYR A 84 -6.95 -5.83 -8.82
C TYR A 84 -5.84 -5.03 -9.52
N ASP A 85 -6.08 -4.63 -10.76
CA ASP A 85 -5.05 -3.94 -11.56
C ASP A 85 -4.63 -2.61 -10.93
N THR A 86 -5.58 -1.86 -10.37
CA THR A 86 -5.30 -0.58 -9.73
C THR A 86 -4.41 -0.76 -8.50
N VAL A 87 -4.77 -1.70 -7.60
CA VAL A 87 -3.97 -1.99 -6.39
C VAL A 87 -2.60 -2.54 -6.78
N TYR A 88 -2.54 -3.47 -7.73
CA TYR A 88 -1.29 -4.05 -8.22
C TYR A 88 -0.32 -2.99 -8.74
N GLN A 89 -0.80 -2.10 -9.62
CA GLN A 89 0.06 -1.06 -10.20
C GLN A 89 0.52 -0.03 -9.17
N ALA A 90 -0.37 0.39 -8.26
CA ALA A 90 -0.02 1.31 -7.20
C ALA A 90 1.07 0.73 -6.27
N LEU A 91 0.90 -0.52 -5.84
CA LEU A 91 1.86 -1.19 -4.96
C LEU A 91 3.16 -1.58 -5.67
N ARG A 92 3.11 -1.89 -6.97
CA ARG A 92 4.33 -2.06 -7.76
C ARG A 92 5.14 -0.76 -7.79
N GLY A 93 4.48 0.38 -8.00
CA GLY A 93 5.12 1.70 -7.88
C GLY A 93 5.75 1.94 -6.50
N SER A 94 5.10 1.46 -5.43
CA SER A 94 5.67 1.48 -4.08
C SER A 94 6.99 0.70 -3.99
N LYS A 95 7.04 -0.52 -4.53
CA LYS A 95 8.28 -1.32 -4.59
C LYS A 95 9.39 -0.58 -5.32
N ASP A 96 9.08 0.04 -6.46
CA ASP A 96 10.06 0.78 -7.26
C ASP A 96 10.63 1.99 -6.49
N VAL A 97 9.76 2.77 -5.82
CA VAL A 97 10.19 3.92 -5.00
C VAL A 97 11.06 3.49 -3.84
N LEU A 98 10.68 2.44 -3.12
CA LEU A 98 11.44 1.93 -1.97
C LEU A 98 12.77 1.31 -2.41
N ALA A 99 12.77 0.52 -3.49
CA ALA A 99 13.99 -0.07 -4.04
C ALA A 99 15.00 1.00 -4.49
N ALA A 100 14.54 2.10 -5.07
CA ALA A 100 15.42 3.20 -5.49
C ALA A 100 16.09 3.93 -4.31
N ARG A 101 15.52 3.82 -3.11
CA ARG A 101 16.05 4.40 -1.86
C ARG A 101 16.69 3.35 -0.94
N ALA A 102 16.65 2.08 -1.33
CA ALA A 102 17.20 1.00 -0.53
C ALA A 102 18.69 1.21 -0.28
N GLY A 103 19.04 1.36 0.98
CA GLY A 103 20.40 1.42 1.51
C GLY A 103 20.56 0.32 2.57
N ASP A 104 21.53 0.48 3.45
CA ASP A 104 21.75 -0.46 4.57
C ASP A 104 20.71 -0.28 5.72
N ALA A 105 19.91 0.78 5.68
CA ALA A 105 18.90 1.05 6.70
C ALA A 105 17.63 0.23 6.45
N PRO A 106 16.99 -0.31 7.50
CA PRO A 106 15.68 -0.95 7.37
C PRO A 106 14.64 0.06 6.90
N GLN A 107 13.68 -0.42 6.09
CA GLN A 107 12.54 0.35 5.65
C GLN A 107 11.27 -0.17 6.31
N ALA A 108 10.26 0.70 6.42
CA ALA A 108 8.96 0.35 6.97
C ALA A 108 8.30 -0.83 6.23
N VAL A 109 7.59 -1.67 6.96
CA VAL A 109 6.68 -2.65 6.38
C VAL A 109 5.52 -1.90 5.72
N VAL A 110 5.25 -2.20 4.46
CA VAL A 110 4.13 -1.60 3.73
C VAL A 110 2.86 -2.39 4.01
N ARG A 111 1.85 -1.71 4.58
CA ARG A 111 0.54 -2.28 4.94
C ARG A 111 -0.56 -1.40 4.34
N PRO A 112 -0.96 -1.60 3.08
CA PRO A 112 -1.94 -0.76 2.42
C PRO A 112 -3.33 -0.86 3.04
N TRP A 113 -4.05 0.26 3.06
CA TRP A 113 -5.48 0.30 3.24
C TRP A 113 -6.17 -0.03 1.90
N LEU A 114 -7.08 -0.99 1.91
CA LEU A 114 -7.85 -1.45 0.76
C LEU A 114 -9.32 -1.00 0.89
N GLN A 115 -9.96 -0.77 -0.25
CA GLN A 115 -11.34 -0.30 -0.33
C GLN A 115 -12.33 -1.44 -0.07
N ASP A 116 -13.19 -1.30 0.94
CA ASP A 116 -14.31 -2.19 1.19
C ASP A 116 -15.64 -1.41 1.22
N PHE A 117 -15.82 -0.50 0.26
CA PHE A 117 -17.02 0.30 0.09
C PHE A 117 -17.30 0.55 -1.39
N THR A 118 -18.57 0.70 -1.75
CA THR A 118 -19.00 1.09 -3.10
C THR A 118 -18.94 2.60 -3.25
N ALA A 119 -18.16 3.10 -4.23
CA ALA A 119 -17.99 4.52 -4.51
C ALA A 119 -19.08 5.08 -5.42
N SER A 120 -20.35 4.97 -5.00
CA SER A 120 -21.54 5.35 -5.79
C SER A 120 -21.63 6.84 -6.14
N TYR A 121 -20.71 7.66 -5.65
CA TYR A 121 -20.58 9.07 -6.01
C TYR A 121 -19.82 9.31 -7.32
N LEU A 122 -19.18 8.27 -7.87
CA LEU A 122 -18.50 8.34 -9.16
C LEU A 122 -19.49 8.15 -10.31
N ASP A 123 -19.20 8.77 -11.45
CA ASP A 123 -20.00 8.57 -12.67
C ASP A 123 -19.90 7.15 -13.23
N THR A 124 -18.74 6.52 -13.02
CA THR A 124 -18.47 5.12 -13.41
C THR A 124 -17.85 4.40 -12.22
N TYR A 125 -18.57 3.43 -11.69
CA TYR A 125 -18.16 2.61 -10.55
C TYR A 125 -18.72 1.20 -10.68
N ILE A 126 -18.25 0.28 -9.85
CA ILE A 126 -18.85 -1.04 -9.64
C ILE A 126 -19.25 -1.20 -8.17
N GLU A 127 -20.17 -2.12 -7.91
CA GLU A 127 -20.46 -2.52 -6.53
C GLU A 127 -19.28 -3.32 -5.98
N TYR A 128 -18.81 -2.92 -4.79
CA TYR A 128 -17.79 -3.65 -4.05
C TYR A 128 -18.44 -4.65 -3.12
N GLY A 129 -17.95 -5.87 -3.18
CA GLY A 129 -18.36 -7.00 -2.38
C GLY A 129 -17.19 -7.95 -2.15
N ASP A 130 -17.49 -9.18 -1.78
CA ASP A 130 -16.49 -10.20 -1.46
C ASP A 130 -15.43 -10.39 -2.56
N GLU A 131 -15.87 -10.39 -3.82
CA GLU A 131 -14.98 -10.58 -4.97
C GLU A 131 -13.98 -9.43 -5.12
N GLN A 132 -14.44 -8.17 -5.03
CA GLN A 132 -13.58 -6.98 -5.18
C GLN A 132 -12.59 -6.86 -4.02
N VAL A 133 -13.01 -7.23 -2.81
CA VAL A 133 -12.11 -7.32 -1.65
C VAL A 133 -11.03 -8.38 -1.90
N ARG A 134 -11.42 -9.59 -2.34
CA ARG A 134 -10.47 -10.67 -2.64
C ARG A 134 -9.47 -10.28 -3.73
N GLN A 135 -9.93 -9.64 -4.80
CA GLN A 135 -9.07 -9.16 -5.89
C GLN A 135 -7.99 -8.18 -5.40
N GLN A 136 -8.34 -7.26 -4.52
CA GLN A 136 -7.39 -6.31 -3.94
C GLN A 136 -6.36 -7.02 -3.05
N ILE A 137 -6.80 -7.94 -2.19
CA ILE A 137 -5.92 -8.73 -1.33
C ILE A 137 -4.95 -9.56 -2.19
N GLN A 138 -5.45 -10.19 -3.26
CA GLN A 138 -4.61 -10.95 -4.18
C GLN A 138 -3.54 -10.07 -4.83
N ALA A 139 -3.90 -8.85 -5.25
CA ALA A 139 -2.95 -7.91 -5.81
C ALA A 139 -1.82 -7.53 -4.83
N VAL A 140 -2.12 -7.41 -3.52
CA VAL A 140 -1.11 -7.19 -2.48
C VAL A 140 -0.10 -8.34 -2.46
N TYR A 141 -0.58 -9.58 -2.46
CA TYR A 141 0.27 -10.77 -2.43
C TYR A 141 1.10 -10.93 -3.70
N ASP A 142 0.49 -10.70 -4.87
CA ASP A 142 1.16 -10.85 -6.18
C ASP A 142 2.29 -9.81 -6.38
N VAL A 143 2.17 -8.63 -5.77
CA VAL A 143 3.27 -7.66 -5.71
C VAL A 143 4.37 -8.08 -4.72
N GLY A 144 4.06 -9.00 -3.79
CA GLY A 144 4.99 -9.51 -2.78
C GLY A 144 5.00 -8.68 -1.49
N TYR A 145 3.86 -8.12 -1.13
CA TYR A 145 3.54 -7.68 0.21
C TYR A 145 2.65 -8.71 0.91
N ASP A 146 2.65 -8.71 2.24
CA ASP A 146 1.99 -9.77 3.04
C ASP A 146 0.89 -9.22 3.95
N GLU A 147 0.80 -7.89 4.09
CA GLU A 147 -0.08 -7.25 5.05
C GLU A 147 -1.00 -6.24 4.37
N TRP A 148 -2.20 -6.09 4.88
CA TRP A 148 -3.21 -5.15 4.40
C TRP A 148 -4.22 -4.83 5.50
N ILE A 149 -5.01 -3.76 5.31
CA ILE A 149 -6.09 -3.33 6.18
C ILE A 149 -7.29 -3.01 5.29
N LEU A 150 -8.50 -3.40 5.68
CA LEU A 150 -9.73 -3.00 5.00
C LEU A 150 -10.28 -1.70 5.56
N TRP A 151 -10.83 -0.88 4.69
CA TRP A 151 -11.51 0.35 5.06
C TRP A 151 -12.94 0.40 4.52
N ASP A 152 -13.91 0.57 5.42
CA ASP A 152 -15.28 1.00 5.15
C ASP A 152 -15.73 1.95 6.25
N ALA A 153 -16.20 3.16 5.86
CA ALA A 153 -16.68 4.18 6.79
C ALA A 153 -17.97 3.75 7.53
N GLY A 154 -18.75 2.83 6.93
CA GLY A 154 -19.95 2.24 7.51
C GLY A 154 -19.67 1.09 8.48
N VAL A 155 -18.40 0.67 8.58
CA VAL A 155 -17.97 -0.49 9.40
C VAL A 155 -18.72 -1.76 9.01
N SER A 156 -19.02 -1.93 7.72
CA SER A 156 -19.73 -3.07 7.16
C SER A 156 -18.85 -3.81 6.16
N TYR A 157 -18.06 -4.76 6.66
CA TYR A 157 -17.04 -5.45 5.87
C TYR A 157 -17.55 -6.70 5.17
N HIS A 158 -17.03 -6.95 3.97
CA HIS A 158 -17.33 -8.13 3.16
C HIS A 158 -16.40 -9.29 3.50
N TYR A 159 -16.73 -10.00 4.57
CA TYR A 159 -15.92 -11.10 5.10
C TYR A 159 -15.79 -12.30 4.16
N GLY A 160 -16.69 -12.47 3.18
CA GLY A 160 -16.58 -13.51 2.16
C GLY A 160 -15.41 -13.31 1.20
N GLY A 161 -14.82 -12.10 1.15
CA GLY A 161 -13.56 -11.83 0.43
C GLY A 161 -12.32 -12.35 1.15
N LEU A 162 -12.44 -12.73 2.43
CA LEU A 162 -11.36 -13.32 3.21
C LEU A 162 -11.36 -14.83 3.01
N LEU A 163 -10.16 -15.42 3.01
CA LEU A 163 -10.04 -16.87 3.04
C LEU A 163 -10.33 -17.38 4.45
N ASP A 164 -10.91 -18.57 4.55
CA ASP A 164 -10.91 -19.26 5.82
C ASP A 164 -9.48 -19.66 6.25
N PRO A 165 -9.22 -19.99 7.51
CA PRO A 165 -7.86 -20.26 8.00
C PRO A 165 -7.13 -21.38 7.27
N GLU A 166 -7.84 -22.40 6.76
CA GLU A 166 -7.24 -23.51 6.03
C GLU A 166 -6.85 -23.09 4.60
N ALA A 167 -7.75 -22.38 3.91
CA ALA A 167 -7.47 -21.83 2.58
C ALA A 167 -6.35 -20.78 2.63
N ALA A 168 -6.33 -19.91 3.66
CA ALA A 168 -5.27 -18.94 3.87
C ALA A 168 -3.91 -19.60 4.06
N ALA A 169 -3.82 -20.65 4.89
CA ALA A 169 -2.57 -21.38 5.10
C ALA A 169 -2.08 -22.09 3.83
N GLN A 170 -2.98 -22.59 2.99
CA GLN A 170 -2.63 -23.19 1.70
C GLN A 170 -2.08 -22.15 0.72
N GLU A 171 -2.72 -20.97 0.64
CA GLU A 171 -2.27 -19.87 -0.22
C GLU A 171 -0.92 -19.32 0.22
N GLU A 172 -0.70 -19.11 1.54
CA GLU A 172 0.60 -18.71 2.09
C GLU A 172 1.72 -19.72 1.72
N ALA A 173 1.44 -21.00 1.86
CA ALA A 173 2.40 -22.06 1.51
C ALA A 173 2.73 -22.05 0.01
N GLN A 174 1.73 -21.82 -0.84
CA GLN A 174 1.93 -21.71 -2.28
C GLN A 174 2.80 -20.50 -2.62
N ILE A 175 2.45 -19.31 -2.12
CA ILE A 175 3.19 -18.06 -2.35
C ILE A 175 4.65 -18.20 -1.87
N ALA A 176 4.85 -18.77 -0.68
CA ALA A 176 6.20 -19.01 -0.16
C ALA A 176 7.00 -19.95 -1.06
N GLY A 177 6.37 -21.01 -1.60
CA GLY A 177 6.99 -21.92 -2.56
C GLY A 177 7.38 -21.25 -3.87
N GLU A 178 6.53 -20.41 -4.42
CA GLU A 178 6.77 -19.66 -5.65
C GLU A 178 7.93 -18.65 -5.49
N ARG A 179 7.97 -17.93 -4.36
CA ARG A 179 9.05 -17.00 -4.02
C ARG A 179 10.39 -17.71 -3.87
N GLU A 180 10.40 -18.86 -3.21
CA GLU A 180 11.61 -19.68 -3.06
C GLU A 180 12.10 -20.21 -4.42
N ALA A 181 11.19 -20.68 -5.29
CA ALA A 181 11.52 -21.12 -6.63
C ALA A 181 12.09 -19.98 -7.49
N ALA A 182 11.49 -18.80 -7.42
CA ALA A 182 11.97 -17.61 -8.14
C ALA A 182 13.37 -17.19 -7.65
N ARG A 183 13.62 -17.23 -6.34
CA ARG A 183 14.93 -16.94 -5.77
C ARG A 183 16.00 -17.91 -6.27
N ARG A 184 15.72 -19.21 -6.25
CA ARG A 184 16.65 -20.23 -6.76
C ARG A 184 16.96 -20.05 -8.24
N ALA A 185 15.94 -19.72 -9.04
CA ALA A 185 16.13 -19.47 -10.47
C ALA A 185 17.05 -18.26 -10.74
N LEU A 186 17.01 -17.23 -9.90
CA LEU A 186 17.93 -16.09 -9.99
C LEU A 186 19.36 -16.48 -9.59
N GLU A 187 19.54 -17.26 -8.52
CA GLU A 187 20.86 -17.75 -8.05
C GLU A 187 21.53 -18.70 -9.09
N GLU A 188 20.74 -19.44 -9.86
CA GLU A 188 21.26 -20.33 -10.93
C GLU A 188 21.60 -19.59 -12.24
N ALA A 189 21.14 -18.35 -12.40
CA ALA A 189 21.37 -17.53 -13.59
C ALA A 189 22.60 -16.61 -13.48
N GLU A 190 23.21 -16.51 -12.29
CA GLU A 190 24.47 -15.79 -12.02
C GLU A 190 25.68 -16.71 -12.16
#